data_518bbf25a1227df1b7caf85e39295e27
#
_entry.id   518bbf25a1227df1b7caf85e39295e27
#
_cell.length_a   1.000
_cell.length_b   1.000
_cell.length_c   1.000
_cell.angle_alpha   90.00
_cell.angle_beta   90.00
_cell.angle_gamma   90.00
#
_symmetry.space_group_name_H-M   'P 1'
#
loop_
_entity.id
_entity.type
_entity.pdbx_description
1 polymer ?
#
loop_
_entity_poly.entity_id
_entity_poly.type
_entity_poly.pdbx_seq_one_letter_code
_entity_poly.pdbx_strand_id
1 'polypeptide(L)'
;MTTLKTILIDDEPRGINSMQKLLQINCPEINVIGSCTNADEAIAMIKSMEPDLVFLDIAMPVKNGFDLLKELKEFRFEVIFVTAHNQFMIEAFHFSAIDYLLKPVEDNLLVDAVNRARKRIEEKAGSKNVDTFLRGMF
;
A
#
# COMPACT_ATOMS: atom_id res chain seq x y z
N MET A 1 -14.32 -10.57 9.29
CA MET A 1 -13.79 -9.56 8.34
C MET A 1 -12.28 -9.55 8.42
N THR A 2 -11.62 -9.66 7.27
CA THR A 2 -10.16 -9.70 7.22
C THR A 2 -9.60 -8.30 7.49
N THR A 3 -8.68 -8.21 8.44
CA THR A 3 -7.96 -6.98 8.74
C THR A 3 -6.72 -6.89 7.86
N LEU A 4 -6.47 -5.74 7.26
CA LEU A 4 -5.31 -5.53 6.40
C LEU A 4 -4.21 -4.78 7.15
N LYS A 5 -3.07 -5.43 7.33
CA LYS A 5 -1.88 -4.82 7.94
C LYS A 5 -1.32 -3.78 6.98
N THR A 6 -1.33 -2.54 7.38
CA THR A 6 -1.06 -1.41 6.49
C THR A 6 0.03 -0.51 7.03
N ILE A 7 0.93 -0.09 6.14
CA ILE A 7 1.97 0.90 6.45
C ILE A 7 1.71 2.16 5.62
N LEU A 8 1.88 3.32 6.25
CA LEU A 8 1.76 4.63 5.61
C LEU A 8 3.14 5.25 5.45
N ILE A 9 3.47 5.65 4.22
CA ILE A 9 4.78 6.24 3.91
C ILE A 9 4.57 7.58 3.22
N ASP A 10 5.01 8.65 3.88
CA ASP A 10 4.88 10.03 3.40
C ASP A 10 5.93 10.85 4.13
N ASP A 11 6.72 11.64 3.40
CA ASP A 11 7.76 12.48 4.01
C ASP A 11 7.18 13.59 4.90
N GLU A 12 5.89 13.91 4.75
CA GLU A 12 5.21 14.91 5.57
C GLU A 12 4.36 14.25 6.66
N PRO A 13 4.64 14.49 7.95
CA PRO A 13 3.82 13.96 9.03
C PRO A 13 2.33 14.32 8.92
N ARG A 14 2.03 15.49 8.36
CA ARG A 14 0.64 15.90 8.12
C ARG A 14 -0.09 14.98 7.17
N GLY A 15 0.61 14.49 6.14
CA GLY A 15 0.05 13.54 5.18
C GLY A 15 -0.29 12.21 5.84
N ILE A 16 0.59 11.74 6.72
CA ILE A 16 0.36 10.52 7.51
C ILE A 16 -0.86 10.68 8.40
N ASN A 17 -0.93 11.80 9.15
CA ASN A 17 -2.04 12.06 10.06
C ASN A 17 -3.38 12.17 9.32
N SER A 18 -3.39 12.86 8.18
CA SER A 18 -4.60 12.99 7.35
C SER A 18 -5.08 11.63 6.85
N MET A 19 -4.15 10.80 6.37
CA MET A 19 -4.51 9.47 5.88
C MET A 19 -5.02 8.58 7.01
N GLN A 20 -4.39 8.61 8.18
CA GLN A 20 -4.86 7.84 9.34
C GLN A 20 -6.30 8.19 9.69
N LYS A 21 -6.64 9.49 9.72
CA LYS A 21 -8.01 9.94 10.03
C LYS A 21 -9.00 9.44 8.99
N LEU A 22 -8.67 9.59 7.70
CA LEU A 22 -9.54 9.13 6.63
C LEU A 22 -9.79 7.62 6.70
N LEU A 23 -8.75 6.85 6.98
CA LEU A 23 -8.86 5.40 7.11
C LEU A 23 -9.69 5.00 8.32
N GLN A 24 -9.50 5.65 9.46
CA GLN A 24 -10.28 5.39 10.67
C GLN A 24 -11.77 5.64 10.44
N ILE A 25 -12.11 6.69 9.71
CA ILE A 25 -13.51 7.06 9.46
C ILE A 25 -14.14 6.13 8.42
N ASN A 26 -13.42 5.80 7.36
CA ASN A 26 -13.99 5.19 6.17
C ASN A 26 -13.68 3.71 5.96
N CYS A 27 -12.59 3.22 6.54
CA CYS A 27 -12.08 1.87 6.23
C CYS A 27 -11.73 1.10 7.50
N PRO A 28 -12.73 0.54 8.19
CA PRO A 28 -12.49 -0.15 9.47
C PRO A 28 -11.65 -1.42 9.34
N GLU A 29 -11.54 -2.01 8.15
CA GLU A 29 -10.72 -3.18 7.88
C GLU A 29 -9.22 -2.87 7.84
N ILE A 30 -8.84 -1.59 7.75
CA ILE A 30 -7.43 -1.18 7.72
C ILE A 30 -6.87 -1.12 9.14
N ASN A 31 -5.79 -1.86 9.36
CA ASN A 31 -5.01 -1.80 10.59
C ASN A 31 -3.66 -1.17 10.28
N VAL A 32 -3.49 0.09 10.65
CA VAL A 32 -2.22 0.80 10.44
C VAL A 32 -1.22 0.32 11.48
N ILE A 33 -0.25 -0.49 11.05
CA ILE A 33 0.76 -1.09 11.92
C ILE A 33 2.03 -0.24 12.03
N GLY A 34 2.20 0.73 11.14
CA GLY A 34 3.35 1.61 11.19
C GLY A 34 3.28 2.73 10.18
N SER A 35 4.13 3.72 10.36
CA SER A 35 4.27 4.82 9.42
C SER A 35 5.73 5.29 9.39
N CYS A 36 6.15 5.79 8.24
CA CYS A 36 7.53 6.25 8.02
C CYS A 36 7.54 7.53 7.21
N THR A 37 8.56 8.35 7.44
CA THR A 37 8.73 9.62 6.74
C THR A 37 9.89 9.61 5.73
N ASN A 38 10.60 8.51 5.61
CA ASN A 38 11.65 8.36 4.60
C ASN A 38 11.73 6.92 4.09
N ALA A 39 12.36 6.75 2.93
CA ALA A 39 12.40 5.48 2.24
C ALA A 39 13.21 4.41 2.97
N ASP A 40 14.35 4.77 3.56
CA ASP A 40 15.22 3.79 4.23
C ASP A 40 14.55 3.17 5.45
N GLU A 41 13.90 3.98 6.28
CA GLU A 41 13.12 3.48 7.41
C GLU A 41 11.95 2.62 6.95
N ALA A 42 11.30 3.04 5.86
CA ALA A 42 10.17 2.31 5.29
C ALA A 42 10.59 0.92 4.82
N ILE A 43 11.73 0.81 4.13
CA ILE A 43 12.25 -0.48 3.66
C ILE A 43 12.49 -1.42 4.85
N ALA A 44 13.15 -0.92 5.89
CA ALA A 44 13.40 -1.70 7.10
C ALA A 44 12.10 -2.16 7.76
N MET A 45 11.12 -1.26 7.86
CA MET A 45 9.82 -1.57 8.45
C MET A 45 9.05 -2.61 7.64
N ILE A 46 9.04 -2.47 6.32
CA ILE A 46 8.37 -3.42 5.41
C ILE A 46 8.97 -4.82 5.58
N LYS A 47 10.29 -4.93 5.59
CA LYS A 47 10.97 -6.22 5.75
C LYS A 47 10.68 -6.86 7.10
N SER A 48 10.58 -6.04 8.14
CA SER A 48 10.34 -6.51 9.51
C SER A 48 8.88 -6.89 9.76
N MET A 49 7.95 -6.10 9.25
CA MET A 49 6.52 -6.23 9.58
C MET A 49 5.68 -6.96 8.56
N GLU A 50 6.17 -7.12 7.36
CA GLU A 50 5.47 -7.83 6.26
C GLU A 50 4.01 -7.39 6.11
N PRO A 51 3.77 -6.12 5.67
CA PRO A 51 2.41 -5.60 5.52
C PRO A 51 1.67 -6.26 4.36
N ASP A 52 0.34 -6.15 4.38
CA ASP A 52 -0.51 -6.54 3.27
C ASP A 52 -0.66 -5.40 2.24
N LEU A 53 -0.66 -4.17 2.73
CA LEU A 53 -0.94 -2.98 1.95
C LEU A 53 -0.03 -1.83 2.37
N VAL A 54 0.46 -1.07 1.40
CA VAL A 54 1.27 0.12 1.65
C VAL A 54 0.68 1.31 0.90
N PHE A 55 0.41 2.39 1.63
CA PHE A 55 0.12 3.70 1.03
C PHE A 55 1.44 4.44 0.90
N LEU A 56 1.80 4.83 -0.30
CA LEU A 56 3.14 5.31 -0.61
C LEU A 56 3.09 6.63 -1.36
N ASP A 57 3.67 7.67 -0.77
CA ASP A 57 3.89 8.92 -1.51
C ASP A 57 5.06 8.75 -2.46
N ILE A 58 4.94 9.33 -3.64
CA ILE A 58 5.99 9.26 -4.67
C ILE A 58 7.04 10.33 -4.42
N ALA A 59 6.61 11.57 -4.16
CA ALA A 59 7.50 12.73 -4.11
C ALA A 59 8.17 12.88 -2.74
N MET A 60 9.13 12.02 -2.44
CA MET A 60 9.94 12.09 -1.24
C MET A 60 11.37 12.47 -1.58
N PRO A 61 12.07 13.22 -0.70
CA PRO A 61 13.45 13.61 -0.97
C PRO A 61 14.41 12.43 -0.90
N VAL A 62 15.53 12.51 -1.59
CA VAL A 62 16.61 11.53 -1.70
C VAL A 62 16.17 10.27 -2.45
N LYS A 63 15.26 9.47 -1.89
CA LYS A 63 14.66 8.31 -2.56
C LYS A 63 13.15 8.50 -2.63
N ASN A 64 12.60 8.52 -3.83
CA ASN A 64 11.15 8.64 -4.02
C ASN A 64 10.45 7.28 -3.87
N GLY A 65 9.13 7.27 -4.00
CA GLY A 65 8.35 6.05 -3.85
C GLY A 65 8.75 4.95 -4.83
N PHE A 66 9.08 5.30 -6.05
CA PHE A 66 9.52 4.32 -7.06
C PHE A 66 10.90 3.74 -6.73
N ASP A 67 11.82 4.58 -6.26
CA ASP A 67 13.14 4.14 -5.81
C ASP A 67 13.02 3.11 -4.70
N LEU A 68 12.12 3.34 -3.77
CA LEU A 68 11.84 2.44 -2.66
C LEU A 68 11.42 1.05 -3.18
N LEU A 69 10.46 1.02 -4.10
CA LEU A 69 9.97 -0.24 -4.67
C LEU A 69 11.04 -0.95 -5.48
N LYS A 70 11.85 -0.22 -6.23
CA LYS A 70 12.97 -0.79 -7.00
C LYS A 70 14.01 -1.42 -6.07
N GLU A 71 14.28 -0.79 -4.93
CA GLU A 71 15.25 -1.31 -3.97
C GLU A 71 14.76 -2.59 -3.28
N LEU A 72 13.45 -2.70 -3.05
CA LEU A 72 12.84 -3.93 -2.53
C LEU A 72 12.90 -5.08 -3.53
N LYS A 73 12.99 -4.78 -4.83
CA LYS A 73 12.99 -5.72 -5.96
C LYS A 73 11.69 -6.51 -6.07
N GLU A 74 11.51 -7.52 -5.24
CA GLU A 74 10.28 -8.30 -5.19
C GLU A 74 9.55 -8.02 -3.89
N PHE A 75 8.23 -7.81 -3.97
CA PHE A 75 7.40 -7.60 -2.80
C PHE A 75 6.01 -8.22 -3.01
N ARG A 76 5.39 -8.61 -1.91
CA ARG A 76 4.09 -9.30 -1.94
C ARG A 76 2.92 -8.42 -1.53
N PHE A 77 3.19 -7.28 -0.91
CA PHE A 77 2.14 -6.35 -0.52
C PHE A 77 1.57 -5.60 -1.72
N GLU A 78 0.35 -5.13 -1.57
CA GLU A 78 -0.26 -4.24 -2.57
C GLU A 78 0.13 -2.80 -2.30
N VAL A 79 0.17 -1.99 -3.35
CA VAL A 79 0.57 -0.58 -3.26
C VAL A 79 -0.56 0.31 -3.74
N ILE A 80 -0.88 1.34 -2.95
CA ILE A 80 -1.70 2.47 -3.37
C ILE A 80 -0.81 3.71 -3.28
N PHE A 81 -0.56 4.35 -4.41
CA PHE A 81 0.19 5.60 -4.41
C PHE A 81 -0.71 6.76 -3.98
N VAL A 82 -0.20 7.64 -3.13
CA VAL A 82 -0.89 8.84 -2.67
C VAL A 82 0.05 10.02 -2.82
N THR A 83 -0.26 10.94 -3.73
CA THR A 83 0.66 12.02 -4.06
C THR A 83 -0.09 13.28 -4.49
N ALA A 84 0.56 14.44 -4.39
CA ALA A 84 0.03 15.71 -4.89
C ALA A 84 0.27 15.90 -6.39
N HIS A 85 0.97 14.95 -7.05
CA HIS A 85 1.42 15.08 -8.43
C HIS A 85 0.76 14.05 -9.34
N ASN A 86 0.24 14.48 -10.50
CA ASN A 86 -0.41 13.59 -11.45
C ASN A 86 0.50 13.08 -12.57
N GLN A 87 1.72 13.58 -12.67
CA GLN A 87 2.63 13.24 -13.78
C GLN A 87 3.26 11.86 -13.68
N PHE A 88 3.09 11.16 -12.57
CA PHE A 88 3.72 9.86 -12.33
C PHE A 88 2.81 8.65 -12.57
N MET A 89 1.59 8.88 -13.08
CA MET A 89 0.60 7.80 -13.23
C MET A 89 1.07 6.66 -14.14
N ILE A 90 1.73 7.00 -15.25
CA ILE A 90 2.22 5.98 -16.19
C ILE A 90 3.29 5.11 -15.53
N GLU A 91 4.24 5.74 -14.83
CA GLU A 91 5.29 5.00 -14.14
C GLU A 91 4.71 4.12 -13.02
N ALA A 92 3.71 4.64 -12.28
CA ALA A 92 3.03 3.90 -11.24
C ALA A 92 2.38 2.62 -11.78
N PHE A 93 1.83 2.68 -12.98
CA PHE A 93 1.22 1.52 -13.64
C PHE A 93 2.21 0.37 -13.82
N HIS A 94 3.47 0.68 -14.09
CA HIS A 94 4.51 -0.34 -14.27
C HIS A 94 4.82 -1.14 -12.99
N PHE A 95 4.43 -0.63 -11.83
CA PHE A 95 4.59 -1.33 -10.55
C PHE A 95 3.36 -2.15 -10.15
N SER A 96 2.37 -2.24 -11.05
CA SER A 96 1.11 -2.95 -10.78
C SER A 96 0.38 -2.44 -9.52
N ALA A 97 0.47 -1.13 -9.27
CA ALA A 97 -0.22 -0.51 -8.14
C ALA A 97 -1.73 -0.71 -8.26
N ILE A 98 -2.37 -0.88 -7.12
CA ILE A 98 -3.83 -1.01 -7.06
C ILE A 98 -4.50 0.28 -7.52
N ASP A 99 -3.96 1.41 -7.11
CA ASP A 99 -4.55 2.70 -7.43
C ASP A 99 -3.54 3.83 -7.24
N TYR A 100 -3.96 5.00 -7.70
CA TYR A 100 -3.19 6.23 -7.65
C TYR A 100 -4.13 7.33 -7.18
N LEU A 101 -3.95 7.77 -5.94
CA LEU A 101 -4.82 8.78 -5.34
C LEU A 101 -4.12 10.13 -5.29
N LEU A 102 -4.80 11.17 -5.77
CA LEU A 102 -4.28 12.54 -5.71
C LEU A 102 -4.72 13.22 -4.43
N LYS A 103 -3.79 13.94 -3.81
CA LYS A 103 -4.09 14.78 -2.65
C LYS A 103 -4.78 16.07 -3.11
N PRO A 104 -5.78 16.57 -2.38
CA PRO A 104 -6.41 15.98 -1.19
C PRO A 104 -7.24 14.75 -1.55
N VAL A 105 -7.09 13.69 -0.77
CA VAL A 105 -7.75 12.40 -1.06
C VAL A 105 -9.25 12.48 -0.75
N GLU A 106 -10.06 12.10 -1.72
CA GLU A 106 -11.52 12.02 -1.56
C GLU A 106 -11.91 10.69 -0.90
N ASP A 107 -12.85 10.75 0.03
CA ASP A 107 -13.29 9.61 0.82
C ASP A 107 -13.74 8.42 -0.04
N ASN A 108 -14.59 8.69 -1.04
CA ASN A 108 -15.14 7.64 -1.90
C ASN A 108 -14.05 6.97 -2.75
N LEU A 109 -13.07 7.73 -3.24
CA LEU A 109 -11.96 7.18 -4.01
C LEU A 109 -11.05 6.32 -3.13
N LEU A 110 -10.85 6.73 -1.88
CA LEU A 110 -10.09 5.95 -0.91
C LEU A 110 -10.78 4.62 -0.62
N VAL A 111 -12.09 4.65 -0.36
CA VAL A 111 -12.87 3.44 -0.09
C VAL A 111 -12.79 2.48 -1.27
N ASP A 112 -12.95 2.98 -2.49
CA ASP A 112 -12.88 2.16 -3.70
C ASP A 112 -11.48 1.52 -3.86
N ALA A 113 -10.43 2.29 -3.61
CA ALA A 113 -9.05 1.79 -3.70
C ALA A 113 -8.80 0.69 -2.66
N VAL A 114 -9.23 0.90 -1.43
CA VAL A 114 -9.09 -0.08 -0.35
C VAL A 114 -9.88 -1.36 -0.66
N ASN A 115 -11.07 -1.23 -1.21
CA ASN A 115 -11.88 -2.40 -1.61
C ASN A 115 -11.16 -3.21 -2.70
N ARG A 116 -10.55 -2.55 -3.68
CA ARG A 116 -9.77 -3.24 -4.72
C ARG A 116 -8.56 -3.94 -4.13
N ALA A 117 -7.87 -3.28 -3.21
CA ALA A 117 -6.71 -3.87 -2.54
C ALA A 117 -7.10 -5.11 -1.73
N ARG A 118 -8.16 -5.00 -0.92
CA ARG A 118 -8.67 -6.12 -0.13
C ARG A 118 -9.02 -7.31 -1.02
N LYS A 119 -9.73 -7.05 -2.11
CA LYS A 119 -10.14 -8.10 -3.04
C LYS A 119 -8.93 -8.82 -3.63
N ARG A 120 -7.92 -8.09 -4.05
CA ARG A 120 -6.71 -8.69 -4.61
C ARG A 120 -5.94 -9.50 -3.56
N ILE A 121 -5.85 -9.00 -2.34
CA ILE A 121 -5.19 -9.70 -1.24
C ILE A 121 -5.92 -11.00 -0.93
N GLU A 122 -7.25 -10.97 -0.87
CA GLU A 122 -8.07 -12.16 -0.63
C GLU A 122 -7.95 -13.18 -1.78
N GLU A 123 -7.91 -12.73 -3.02
CA GLU A 123 -7.72 -13.58 -4.18
C GLU A 123 -6.37 -14.30 -4.15
N LYS A 124 -5.30 -13.60 -3.77
CA LYS A 124 -3.97 -14.20 -3.63
C LYS A 124 -3.96 -15.27 -2.54
N ALA A 125 -4.59 -14.99 -1.40
CA ALA A 125 -4.70 -15.95 -0.30
C ALA A 125 -5.51 -17.18 -0.73
N GLY A 126 -6.62 -16.98 -1.45
CA GLY A 126 -7.43 -18.05 -2.01
C GLY A 126 -6.67 -18.92 -2.99
N SER A 127 -5.94 -18.31 -3.94
CA SER A 127 -5.09 -18.99 -4.90
C SER A 127 -4.04 -19.85 -4.21
N LYS A 128 -3.38 -19.29 -3.20
CA LYS A 128 -2.37 -20.01 -2.43
C LYS A 128 -2.95 -21.20 -1.71
N ASN A 129 -4.15 -21.06 -1.15
CA ASN A 129 -4.85 -22.16 -0.46
C ASN A 129 -5.22 -23.27 -1.45
N VAL A 130 -5.68 -22.91 -2.63
CA VAL A 130 -6.00 -23.87 -3.70
C VAL A 130 -4.76 -24.63 -4.12
N ASP A 131 -3.66 -23.94 -4.35
CA ASP A 131 -2.38 -24.56 -4.71
C ASP A 131 -1.92 -25.54 -3.64
N THR A 132 -2.00 -25.18 -2.38
CA THR A 132 -1.65 -26.05 -1.26
C THR A 132 -2.53 -27.29 -1.23
N PHE A 133 -3.83 -27.12 -1.44
CA PHE A 133 -4.78 -28.21 -1.50
C PHE A 133 -4.45 -29.18 -2.65
N LEU A 134 -4.21 -28.64 -3.85
CA LEU A 134 -3.88 -29.46 -5.02
C LEU A 134 -2.57 -30.21 -4.85
N ARG A 135 -1.57 -29.59 -4.23
CA ARG A 135 -0.30 -30.26 -3.93
C ARG A 135 -0.49 -31.43 -2.97
N GLY A 136 -1.40 -31.31 -2.02
CA GLY A 136 -1.71 -32.37 -1.08
C GLY A 136 -2.41 -33.58 -1.72
N MET A 137 -3.00 -33.39 -2.90
CA MET A 137 -3.67 -34.46 -3.65
C MET A 137 -2.72 -35.30 -4.50
N PHE A 138 -1.56 -34.75 -4.82
CA PHE A 138 -0.58 -35.40 -5.68
C PHE A 138 0.74 -35.61 -4.96
#